data_fb5153fdb2f33648100a63171a77fcf1
#
_entry.id   fb5153fdb2f33648100a63171a77fcf1
#
_cell.length_a   1.000
_cell.length_b   1.000
_cell.length_c   1.000
_cell.angle_alpha   90.00
_cell.angle_beta   90.00
_cell.angle_gamma   90.00
#
_symmetry.space_group_name_H-M   'P 1'
#
loop_
_entity.id
_entity.type
_entity.pdbx_description
1 polymer ?
#
loop_
_entity_poly.entity_id
_entity_poly.type
_entity_poly.pdbx_seq_one_letter_code
_entity_poly.pdbx_strand_id
1 'polypeptide(L)'
;MAYQNLKTLYYKKYNIEEELNKRLENPCTLKTELVISPVIKGEKLPSEKYNLFYLPINNILFLEEQIFSNSKKVTDIFSQLPYIAQNKCIEEVMINEIIKTNKIEGVISTKKDISESLNTKKTRFSGIVNKYKEITEGNLEKINSVEEIRKIYDDIFKEDILKNPENELDGKLFRKNPVYIQDGIKKIHSGSLSEEAIISQLNDLIKFMNIKNVNSLIKACITHYYFEYIHPFYDGNGRFGRFLFSIYLARKIDILTGLSLSYAIFLNKEKYLKLFLETSESKNCGELTFFIEGMLEIIIQGQESIIGMLEKKHLKLEYALNYIKELELSVEESDILFILTQNYIFSNSPLKDSELCKYINLSPYKLKGYIKKLSEESYVETISRRPLIHSIGDKLKNVLE
;
A
#
# COMPACT_ATOMS: atom_id res chain seq x y z
N MET A 1 11.56 -6.09 33.33
CA MET A 1 11.43 -7.25 32.40
C MET A 1 10.86 -6.73 31.10
N ALA A 2 11.26 -7.33 29.95
CA ALA A 2 10.65 -7.00 28.68
C ALA A 2 9.16 -7.39 28.68
N TYR A 3 8.31 -6.59 28.07
CA TYR A 3 6.88 -6.89 27.88
C TYR A 3 6.73 -8.16 27.02
N GLN A 4 5.86 -9.09 27.44
CA GLN A 4 5.69 -10.37 26.77
C GLN A 4 4.21 -10.59 26.45
N ASN A 5 3.90 -11.25 25.33
CA ASN A 5 2.50 -11.55 25.01
C ASN A 5 1.88 -12.56 25.99
N LEU A 6 0.57 -12.50 26.16
CA LEU A 6 -0.17 -13.35 27.11
C LEU A 6 0.01 -14.83 26.80
N LYS A 7 0.08 -15.23 25.53
CA LYS A 7 0.36 -16.61 25.13
C LYS A 7 1.71 -17.11 25.66
N THR A 8 2.75 -16.28 25.57
CA THR A 8 4.08 -16.64 26.11
C THR A 8 4.03 -16.82 27.62
N LEU A 9 3.33 -15.93 28.32
CA LEU A 9 3.15 -16.03 29.77
C LEU A 9 2.34 -17.28 30.18
N TYR A 10 1.30 -17.63 29.39
CA TYR A 10 0.56 -18.86 29.58
C TYR A 10 1.48 -20.09 29.58
N TYR A 11 2.35 -20.23 28.60
CA TYR A 11 3.28 -21.36 28.55
C TYR A 11 4.37 -21.32 29.61
N LYS A 12 4.64 -20.14 30.20
CA LYS A 12 5.50 -19.96 31.36
C LYS A 12 4.75 -20.22 32.69
N LYS A 13 3.49 -20.66 32.65
CA LYS A 13 2.65 -20.98 33.81
C LYS A 13 2.31 -19.76 34.69
N TYR A 14 2.26 -18.55 34.11
CA TYR A 14 1.71 -17.39 34.80
C TYR A 14 0.17 -17.49 34.89
N ASN A 15 -0.41 -16.81 35.85
CA ASN A 15 -1.87 -16.65 35.96
C ASN A 15 -2.31 -15.62 34.90
N ILE A 16 -2.92 -16.10 33.81
CA ILE A 16 -3.29 -15.26 32.67
C ILE A 16 -4.44 -14.32 33.01
N GLU A 17 -5.37 -14.73 33.84
CA GLU A 17 -6.48 -13.86 34.26
C GLU A 17 -5.98 -12.66 35.06
N GLU A 18 -5.07 -12.90 36.00
CA GLU A 18 -4.44 -11.82 36.76
C GLU A 18 -3.62 -10.89 35.90
N GLU A 19 -2.85 -11.45 34.96
CA GLU A 19 -2.03 -10.65 34.05
C GLU A 19 -2.88 -9.84 33.08
N LEU A 20 -3.95 -10.41 32.53
CA LEU A 20 -4.92 -9.71 31.68
C LEU A 20 -5.57 -8.54 32.44
N ASN A 21 -6.02 -8.78 33.69
CA ASN A 21 -6.62 -7.73 34.49
C ASN A 21 -5.64 -6.57 34.76
N LYS A 22 -4.38 -6.87 35.10
CA LYS A 22 -3.33 -5.86 35.27
C LYS A 22 -3.15 -5.00 34.00
N ARG A 23 -3.20 -5.64 32.80
CA ARG A 23 -3.12 -4.92 31.53
C ARG A 23 -4.34 -4.08 31.27
N LEU A 24 -5.53 -4.61 31.51
CA LEU A 24 -6.78 -3.90 31.30
C LEU A 24 -6.98 -2.74 32.31
N GLU A 25 -6.48 -2.86 33.53
CA GLU A 25 -6.55 -1.81 34.56
C GLU A 25 -5.47 -0.72 34.38
N ASN A 26 -4.47 -0.96 33.53
CA ASN A 26 -3.45 0.06 33.29
C ASN A 26 -4.09 1.30 32.63
N PRO A 27 -3.90 2.51 33.18
CA PRO A 27 -4.53 3.74 32.69
C PRO A 27 -4.12 4.12 31.27
N CYS A 28 -2.99 3.60 30.78
CA CYS A 28 -2.52 3.82 29.40
C CYS A 28 -3.14 2.84 28.39
N THR A 29 -3.87 1.82 28.83
CA THR A 29 -4.46 0.83 27.92
C THR A 29 -5.60 1.43 27.12
N LEU A 30 -5.50 1.39 25.79
CA LEU A 30 -6.62 1.67 24.91
C LEU A 30 -7.51 0.43 24.86
N LYS A 31 -8.71 0.54 25.40
CA LYS A 31 -9.78 -0.47 25.27
C LYS A 31 -10.68 -0.06 24.12
N THR A 32 -11.00 -0.98 23.23
CA THR A 32 -11.94 -0.73 22.13
C THR A 32 -13.27 -1.42 22.41
N GLU A 33 -14.30 -1.03 21.67
CA GLU A 33 -15.59 -1.73 21.64
C GLU A 33 -15.61 -2.83 20.56
N LEU A 34 -14.49 -3.04 19.87
CA LEU A 34 -14.37 -4.08 18.86
C LEU A 34 -14.20 -5.44 19.51
N VAL A 35 -15.11 -6.35 19.21
CA VAL A 35 -15.19 -7.67 19.85
C VAL A 35 -14.77 -8.76 18.89
N ILE A 36 -13.90 -9.65 19.34
CA ILE A 36 -13.54 -10.87 18.62
C ILE A 36 -13.94 -12.12 19.40
N SER A 37 -14.24 -13.19 18.67
CA SER A 37 -14.22 -14.56 19.18
C SER A 37 -12.87 -15.18 18.77
N PRO A 38 -12.14 -15.82 19.69
CA PRO A 38 -10.85 -16.42 19.36
C PRO A 38 -11.00 -17.53 18.31
N VAL A 39 -9.91 -17.76 17.58
CA VAL A 39 -9.89 -18.78 16.54
C VAL A 39 -9.05 -19.97 17.01
N ILE A 40 -9.65 -21.16 17.02
CA ILE A 40 -8.94 -22.42 17.30
C ILE A 40 -9.09 -23.34 16.09
N LYS A 41 -7.96 -23.79 15.55
CA LYS A 41 -7.91 -24.64 14.35
C LYS A 41 -8.73 -24.08 13.18
N GLY A 42 -8.69 -22.76 13.00
CA GLY A 42 -9.36 -22.04 11.91
C GLY A 42 -10.86 -21.80 12.13
N GLU A 43 -11.42 -22.15 13.26
CA GLU A 43 -12.84 -21.92 13.59
C GLU A 43 -12.98 -20.96 14.77
N LYS A 44 -13.94 -20.03 14.68
CA LYS A 44 -14.27 -19.12 15.78
C LYS A 44 -14.96 -19.87 16.90
N LEU A 45 -14.62 -19.51 18.14
CA LEU A 45 -15.29 -19.99 19.35
C LEU A 45 -16.33 -18.95 19.80
N PRO A 46 -17.60 -19.07 19.41
CA PRO A 46 -18.62 -18.06 19.73
C PRO A 46 -18.90 -17.91 21.24
N SER A 47 -18.56 -18.93 22.02
CA SER A 47 -18.71 -18.94 23.51
C SER A 47 -17.72 -18.03 24.22
N GLU A 48 -16.60 -17.71 23.59
CA GLU A 48 -15.58 -16.80 24.12
C GLU A 48 -15.61 -15.48 23.35
N LYS A 49 -15.53 -14.36 24.06
CA LYS A 49 -15.50 -13.03 23.47
C LYS A 49 -14.48 -12.16 24.21
N TYR A 50 -13.66 -11.46 23.45
CA TYR A 50 -12.68 -10.52 23.96
C TYR A 50 -12.82 -9.17 23.25
N ASN A 51 -12.85 -8.10 24.03
CA ASN A 51 -12.67 -6.76 23.48
C ASN A 51 -11.21 -6.59 23.05
N LEU A 52 -10.99 -6.07 21.87
CA LEU A 52 -9.65 -5.72 21.42
C LEU A 52 -9.08 -4.58 22.27
N PHE A 53 -7.84 -4.71 22.68
CA PHE A 53 -7.12 -3.69 23.41
C PHE A 53 -5.64 -3.65 23.05
N TYR A 54 -4.98 -2.53 23.32
CA TYR A 54 -3.54 -2.45 23.23
C TYR A 54 -2.94 -1.63 24.37
N LEU A 55 -1.71 -1.95 24.74
CA LEU A 55 -0.91 -1.21 25.71
C LEU A 55 0.25 -0.50 24.98
N PRO A 56 0.40 0.82 25.12
CA PRO A 56 1.52 1.56 24.53
C PRO A 56 2.82 1.23 25.27
N ILE A 57 3.59 0.30 24.74
CA ILE A 57 4.93 -0.02 25.23
C ILE A 57 5.98 0.90 24.60
N ASN A 58 7.12 1.10 25.27
CA ASN A 58 8.17 1.99 24.79
C ASN A 58 8.62 1.70 23.35
N ASN A 59 8.66 0.43 22.95
CA ASN A 59 9.05 0.08 21.59
C ASN A 59 8.07 0.61 20.54
N ILE A 60 6.76 0.56 20.81
CA ILE A 60 5.74 1.15 19.91
C ILE A 60 5.96 2.65 19.77
N LEU A 61 6.20 3.37 20.87
CA LEU A 61 6.45 4.81 20.83
C LEU A 61 7.70 5.16 20.00
N PHE A 62 8.77 4.38 20.18
CA PHE A 62 9.99 4.52 19.39
C PHE A 62 9.76 4.26 17.89
N LEU A 63 9.02 3.21 17.55
CA LEU A 63 8.66 2.90 16.16
C LEU A 63 7.79 4.00 15.53
N GLU A 64 6.86 4.58 16.28
CA GLU A 64 6.06 5.73 15.81
C GLU A 64 6.95 6.94 15.51
N GLU A 65 7.87 7.28 16.41
CA GLU A 65 8.84 8.38 16.21
C GLU A 65 9.68 8.12 14.94
N GLN A 66 10.16 6.90 14.76
CA GLN A 66 10.93 6.51 13.58
C GLN A 66 10.11 6.63 12.28
N ILE A 67 8.83 6.24 12.28
CA ILE A 67 7.95 6.40 11.11
C ILE A 67 7.80 7.87 10.71
N PHE A 68 7.59 8.77 11.68
CA PHE A 68 7.46 10.20 11.38
C PHE A 68 8.80 10.81 10.93
N SER A 69 9.92 10.39 11.51
CA SER A 69 11.26 10.80 11.08
C SER A 69 11.55 10.34 9.65
N ASN A 70 11.26 9.08 9.32
CA ASN A 70 11.40 8.54 7.98
C ASN A 70 10.49 9.24 6.97
N SER A 71 9.23 9.52 7.33
CA SER A 71 8.30 10.25 6.47
C SER A 71 8.81 11.65 6.15
N LYS A 72 9.39 12.34 7.14
CA LYS A 72 10.04 13.63 6.88
C LYS A 72 11.17 13.48 5.86
N LYS A 73 12.07 12.50 6.06
CA LYS A 73 13.17 12.22 5.11
C LYS A 73 12.67 11.90 3.70
N VAL A 74 11.61 11.05 3.57
CA VAL A 74 10.95 10.76 2.31
C VAL A 74 10.47 12.04 1.64
N THR A 75 9.75 12.89 2.38
CA THR A 75 9.16 14.12 1.86
C THR A 75 10.26 15.14 1.46
N ASP A 76 11.30 15.26 2.26
CA ASP A 76 12.43 16.17 1.98
C ASP A 76 13.13 15.79 0.66
N ILE A 77 13.48 14.52 0.45
CA ILE A 77 14.12 14.06 -0.79
C ILE A 77 13.15 14.18 -1.97
N PHE A 78 11.89 13.76 -1.80
CA PHE A 78 10.89 13.79 -2.86
C PHE A 78 10.60 15.21 -3.35
N SER A 79 10.55 16.21 -2.45
CA SER A 79 10.29 17.60 -2.80
C SER A 79 11.42 18.25 -3.63
N GLN A 80 12.64 17.71 -3.58
CA GLN A 80 13.78 18.17 -4.38
C GLN A 80 13.73 17.66 -5.82
N LEU A 81 12.90 16.65 -6.10
CA LEU A 81 12.76 16.12 -7.46
C LEU A 81 11.98 17.10 -8.35
N PRO A 82 12.32 17.25 -9.64
CA PRO A 82 11.50 17.98 -10.61
C PRO A 82 10.12 17.33 -10.75
N TYR A 83 9.13 18.15 -11.13
CA TYR A 83 7.72 17.74 -11.24
C TYR A 83 7.48 16.45 -12.04
N ILE A 84 8.17 16.29 -13.19
CA ILE A 84 8.05 15.08 -14.01
C ILE A 84 8.58 13.85 -13.28
N ALA A 85 9.74 13.99 -12.63
CA ALA A 85 10.33 12.92 -11.82
C ALA A 85 9.44 12.54 -10.64
N GLN A 86 8.81 13.51 -9.95
CA GLN A 86 7.84 13.26 -8.88
C GLN A 86 6.66 12.43 -9.37
N ASN A 87 6.02 12.86 -10.47
CA ASN A 87 4.86 12.15 -11.03
C ASN A 87 5.21 10.72 -11.46
N LYS A 88 6.36 10.55 -12.12
CA LYS A 88 6.82 9.23 -12.55
C LYS A 88 7.21 8.33 -11.38
N CYS A 89 7.77 8.90 -10.32
CA CYS A 89 8.06 8.18 -9.09
C CYS A 89 6.78 7.65 -8.43
N ILE A 90 5.76 8.51 -8.26
CA ILE A 90 4.46 8.10 -7.71
C ILE A 90 3.84 6.99 -8.57
N GLU A 91 3.84 7.15 -9.89
CA GLU A 91 3.31 6.16 -10.83
C GLU A 91 4.03 4.80 -10.68
N GLU A 92 5.36 4.79 -10.60
CA GLU A 92 6.14 3.57 -10.43
C GLU A 92 5.84 2.87 -9.09
N VAL A 93 5.82 3.62 -7.98
CA VAL A 93 5.56 3.07 -6.64
C VAL A 93 4.13 2.53 -6.57
N MET A 94 3.15 3.23 -7.13
CA MET A 94 1.75 2.79 -7.21
C MET A 94 1.61 1.49 -8.03
N ILE A 95 2.25 1.40 -9.19
CA ILE A 95 2.23 0.17 -10.01
C ILE A 95 2.80 -1.01 -9.20
N ASN A 96 3.91 -0.77 -8.49
CA ASN A 96 4.55 -1.79 -7.68
C ASN A 96 3.66 -2.23 -6.51
N GLU A 97 3.00 -1.29 -5.82
CA GLU A 97 2.03 -1.55 -4.74
C GLU A 97 0.91 -2.48 -5.23
N ILE A 98 0.30 -2.19 -6.40
CA ILE A 98 -0.79 -2.99 -6.98
C ILE A 98 -0.29 -4.39 -7.37
N ILE A 99 0.89 -4.51 -7.97
CA ILE A 99 1.48 -5.82 -8.30
C ILE A 99 1.72 -6.64 -7.04
N LYS A 100 2.24 -6.02 -5.99
CA LYS A 100 2.57 -6.74 -4.74
C LYS A 100 1.32 -7.15 -3.97
N THR A 101 0.30 -6.30 -3.87
CA THR A 101 -0.96 -6.69 -3.23
C THR A 101 -1.63 -7.86 -3.96
N ASN A 102 -1.60 -7.87 -5.31
CA ASN A 102 -2.07 -9.00 -6.10
C ASN A 102 -1.25 -10.27 -5.84
N LYS A 103 0.08 -10.15 -5.82
CA LYS A 103 0.99 -11.29 -5.63
C LYS A 103 0.86 -11.93 -4.24
N ILE A 104 0.57 -11.15 -3.19
CA ILE A 104 0.29 -11.68 -1.85
C ILE A 104 -0.89 -12.66 -1.89
N GLU A 105 -1.94 -12.36 -2.67
CA GLU A 105 -3.15 -13.18 -2.83
C GLU A 105 -3.04 -14.22 -3.98
N GLY A 106 -1.87 -14.38 -4.59
CA GLY A 106 -1.70 -15.32 -5.70
C GLY A 106 -2.29 -14.85 -7.04
N VAL A 107 -2.75 -13.61 -7.13
CA VAL A 107 -3.29 -13.02 -8.37
C VAL A 107 -2.12 -12.59 -9.27
N ILE A 108 -2.08 -13.14 -10.48
CA ILE A 108 -1.04 -12.82 -11.47
C ILE A 108 -1.36 -11.47 -12.11
N SER A 109 -0.40 -10.56 -12.03
CA SER A 109 -0.42 -9.26 -12.71
C SER A 109 1.00 -8.83 -13.08
N THR A 110 1.18 -8.24 -14.26
CA THR A 110 2.45 -7.74 -14.75
C THR A 110 2.49 -6.21 -14.72
N LYS A 111 3.68 -5.62 -14.78
CA LYS A 111 3.83 -4.16 -14.94
C LYS A 111 3.07 -3.65 -16.17
N LYS A 112 3.08 -4.44 -17.27
CA LYS A 112 2.37 -4.09 -18.51
C LYS A 112 0.87 -4.01 -18.27
N ASP A 113 0.27 -5.01 -17.61
CA ASP A 113 -1.17 -5.05 -17.33
C ASP A 113 -1.63 -3.82 -16.53
N ILE A 114 -0.86 -3.46 -15.49
CA ILE A 114 -1.17 -2.30 -14.64
C ILE A 114 -0.94 -0.99 -15.40
N SER A 115 0.15 -0.87 -16.16
CA SER A 115 0.45 0.32 -16.97
C SER A 115 -0.58 0.54 -18.09
N GLU A 116 -1.08 -0.52 -18.72
CA GLU A 116 -2.18 -0.42 -19.68
C GLU A 116 -3.46 0.06 -19.00
N SER A 117 -3.73 -0.38 -17.77
CA SER A 117 -4.87 0.03 -16.97
C SER A 117 -4.82 1.50 -16.55
N LEU A 118 -3.64 2.11 -16.48
CA LEU A 118 -3.47 3.55 -16.25
C LEU A 118 -4.05 4.40 -17.40
N ASN A 119 -4.01 3.87 -18.63
CA ASN A 119 -4.37 4.60 -19.83
C ASN A 119 -5.69 4.15 -20.46
N THR A 120 -6.26 3.02 -20.03
CA THR A 120 -7.44 2.40 -20.63
C THR A 120 -8.50 2.09 -19.55
N LYS A 121 -9.72 2.59 -19.75
CA LYS A 121 -10.80 2.52 -18.74
C LYS A 121 -11.49 1.15 -18.59
N LYS A 122 -11.18 0.15 -19.40
CA LYS A 122 -11.85 -1.17 -19.40
C LYS A 122 -10.83 -2.31 -19.43
N THR A 123 -10.03 -2.42 -18.41
CA THR A 123 -9.13 -3.56 -18.21
C THR A 123 -9.44 -4.20 -16.88
N ARG A 124 -8.99 -5.43 -16.67
CA ARG A 124 -9.15 -6.18 -15.42
C ARG A 124 -8.75 -5.39 -14.17
N PHE A 125 -7.72 -4.54 -14.26
CA PHE A 125 -7.17 -3.82 -13.12
C PHE A 125 -7.53 -2.33 -13.09
N SER A 126 -8.42 -1.86 -13.99
CA SER A 126 -8.77 -0.44 -14.05
C SER A 126 -9.44 0.08 -12.78
N GLY A 127 -10.25 -0.73 -12.11
CA GLY A 127 -10.89 -0.37 -10.85
C GLY A 127 -9.87 -0.06 -9.76
N ILE A 128 -8.97 -1.00 -9.47
CA ILE A 128 -7.95 -0.82 -8.44
C ILE A 128 -6.97 0.33 -8.80
N VAL A 129 -6.58 0.44 -10.06
CA VAL A 129 -5.70 1.53 -10.54
C VAL A 129 -6.35 2.89 -10.33
N ASN A 130 -7.64 3.05 -10.67
CA ASN A 130 -8.35 4.31 -10.48
C ASN A 130 -8.46 4.68 -9.01
N LYS A 131 -8.73 3.71 -8.13
CA LYS A 131 -8.78 3.96 -6.68
C LYS A 131 -7.43 4.35 -6.09
N TYR A 132 -6.34 3.76 -6.55
CA TYR A 132 -5.00 4.20 -6.14
C TYR A 132 -4.64 5.59 -6.72
N LYS A 133 -5.14 5.97 -7.91
CA LYS A 133 -4.99 7.35 -8.42
C LYS A 133 -5.71 8.36 -7.53
N GLU A 134 -6.92 8.07 -7.06
CA GLU A 134 -7.63 8.92 -6.09
C GLU A 134 -6.77 9.22 -4.85
N ILE A 135 -5.94 8.25 -4.40
CA ILE A 135 -4.96 8.47 -3.31
C ILE A 135 -3.95 9.54 -3.69
N THR A 136 -3.36 9.43 -4.88
CA THR A 136 -2.30 10.35 -5.33
C THR A 136 -2.82 11.76 -5.62
N GLU A 137 -4.10 11.89 -5.94
CA GLU A 137 -4.78 13.16 -6.20
C GLU A 137 -5.36 13.81 -4.93
N GLY A 138 -5.27 13.13 -3.78
CA GLY A 138 -5.83 13.62 -2.51
C GLY A 138 -7.36 13.55 -2.41
N ASN A 139 -8.03 12.89 -3.36
CA ASN A 139 -9.48 12.78 -3.48
C ASN A 139 -10.05 11.63 -2.63
N LEU A 140 -9.74 11.62 -1.34
CA LEU A 140 -10.12 10.53 -0.46
C LEU A 140 -11.24 10.94 0.49
N GLU A 141 -12.42 10.39 0.28
CA GLU A 141 -13.55 10.55 1.18
C GLU A 141 -13.39 9.70 2.44
N LYS A 142 -14.02 10.14 3.53
CA LYS A 142 -14.12 9.33 4.75
C LYS A 142 -15.16 8.24 4.53
N ILE A 143 -14.89 7.06 5.05
CA ILE A 143 -15.87 5.97 5.09
C ILE A 143 -16.75 6.17 6.32
N ASN A 144 -18.06 6.36 6.10
CA ASN A 144 -19.06 6.64 7.13
C ASN A 144 -20.17 5.59 7.17
N SER A 145 -20.26 4.73 6.17
CA SER A 145 -21.28 3.69 6.10
C SER A 145 -20.77 2.38 5.48
N VAL A 146 -21.49 1.31 5.72
CA VAL A 146 -21.18 -0.01 5.14
C VAL A 146 -21.46 -0.05 3.63
N GLU A 147 -22.40 0.77 3.15
CA GLU A 147 -22.70 0.94 1.73
C GLU A 147 -21.51 1.56 0.98
N GLU A 148 -20.80 2.49 1.61
CA GLU A 148 -19.57 3.08 1.04
C GLU A 148 -18.46 2.03 0.93
N ILE A 149 -18.29 1.17 1.92
CA ILE A 149 -17.36 0.02 1.84
C ILE A 149 -17.72 -0.87 0.65
N ARG A 150 -19.00 -1.21 0.51
CA ARG A 150 -19.49 -2.02 -0.62
C ARG A 150 -19.24 -1.33 -1.95
N LYS A 151 -19.54 -0.04 -2.06
CA LYS A 151 -19.32 0.73 -3.29
C LYS A 151 -17.84 0.74 -3.69
N ILE A 152 -16.92 0.99 -2.75
CA ILE A 152 -15.49 0.99 -3.03
C ILE A 152 -15.03 -0.41 -3.47
N TYR A 153 -15.54 -1.46 -2.84
CA TYR A 153 -15.25 -2.84 -3.24
C TYR A 153 -15.70 -3.12 -4.68
N ASP A 154 -16.93 -2.75 -5.02
CA ASP A 154 -17.46 -2.92 -6.37
C ASP A 154 -16.65 -2.14 -7.40
N ASP A 155 -16.27 -0.89 -7.08
CA ASP A 155 -15.43 -0.06 -7.94
C ASP A 155 -14.05 -0.72 -8.22
N ILE A 156 -13.47 -1.40 -7.25
CA ILE A 156 -12.16 -2.05 -7.37
C ILE A 156 -12.25 -3.39 -8.10
N PHE A 157 -13.22 -4.24 -7.74
CA PHE A 157 -13.22 -5.66 -8.10
C PHE A 157 -14.27 -6.07 -9.12
N LYS A 158 -15.13 -5.16 -9.60
CA LYS A 158 -16.20 -5.46 -10.55
C LYS A 158 -15.74 -6.30 -11.74
N GLU A 159 -14.63 -5.94 -12.35
CA GLU A 159 -14.09 -6.67 -13.52
C GLU A 159 -13.49 -8.05 -13.17
N ASP A 160 -13.01 -8.22 -11.94
CA ASP A 160 -12.58 -9.53 -11.43
C ASP A 160 -13.77 -10.44 -11.11
N ILE A 161 -14.83 -9.89 -10.50
CA ILE A 161 -16.07 -10.61 -10.17
C ILE A 161 -16.75 -11.12 -11.44
N LEU A 162 -16.83 -10.28 -12.47
CA LEU A 162 -17.42 -10.67 -13.77
C LEU A 162 -16.72 -11.87 -14.42
N LYS A 163 -15.44 -12.09 -14.11
CA LYS A 163 -14.67 -13.25 -14.60
C LYS A 163 -14.85 -14.50 -13.76
N ASN A 164 -15.18 -14.36 -12.47
CA ASN A 164 -15.36 -15.43 -11.51
C ASN A 164 -16.72 -15.28 -10.81
N PRO A 165 -17.84 -15.67 -11.46
CA PRO A 165 -19.19 -15.49 -10.92
C PRO A 165 -19.42 -16.17 -9.55
N GLU A 166 -18.62 -17.18 -9.20
CA GLU A 166 -18.66 -17.84 -7.89
C GLU A 166 -18.29 -16.92 -6.72
N ASN A 167 -17.61 -15.80 -7.01
CA ASN A 167 -17.27 -14.77 -6.02
C ASN A 167 -18.31 -13.66 -5.93
N GLU A 168 -19.40 -13.75 -6.70
CA GLU A 168 -20.51 -12.81 -6.64
C GLU A 168 -21.19 -12.86 -5.27
N LEU A 169 -21.47 -11.68 -4.73
CA LEU A 169 -22.07 -11.58 -3.40
C LEU A 169 -23.55 -11.91 -3.46
N ASP A 170 -23.99 -12.80 -2.60
CA ASP A 170 -25.34 -13.35 -2.53
C ASP A 170 -26.21 -12.67 -1.46
N GLY A 171 -25.64 -11.75 -0.67
CA GLY A 171 -26.34 -10.91 0.29
C GLY A 171 -26.79 -9.58 -0.30
N LYS A 172 -27.43 -8.75 0.53
CA LYS A 172 -27.83 -7.40 0.14
C LYS A 172 -26.61 -6.48 -0.08
N LEU A 173 -25.61 -6.56 0.79
CA LEU A 173 -24.38 -5.79 0.75
C LEU A 173 -23.13 -6.68 0.74
N PHE A 174 -23.17 -7.78 1.45
CA PHE A 174 -22.03 -8.68 1.66
C PHE A 174 -22.39 -10.13 1.38
N ARG A 175 -21.46 -11.03 1.62
CA ARG A 175 -21.72 -12.47 1.55
C ARG A 175 -22.63 -12.95 2.67
N LYS A 176 -23.44 -13.97 2.40
CA LYS A 176 -24.28 -14.66 3.40
C LYS A 176 -23.56 -15.81 4.08
N ASN A 177 -22.74 -16.53 3.32
CA ASN A 177 -22.13 -17.76 3.80
C ASN A 177 -20.74 -17.50 4.45
N PRO A 178 -20.33 -18.32 5.42
CA PRO A 178 -18.99 -18.25 6.00
C PRO A 178 -17.90 -18.48 4.93
N VAL A 179 -16.77 -17.80 5.09
CA VAL A 179 -15.54 -18.06 4.34
C VAL A 179 -14.42 -18.48 5.27
N TYR A 180 -13.50 -19.26 4.76
CA TYR A 180 -12.36 -19.78 5.49
C TYR A 180 -11.07 -19.41 4.79
N ILE A 181 -10.13 -18.85 5.54
CA ILE A 181 -8.76 -18.68 5.05
C ILE A 181 -8.03 -19.99 5.29
N GLN A 182 -7.37 -20.51 4.26
CA GLN A 182 -6.71 -21.82 4.29
C GLN A 182 -5.21 -21.67 3.95
N ASP A 183 -4.39 -22.52 4.58
CA ASP A 183 -3.02 -22.79 4.17
C ASP A 183 -2.93 -24.26 3.78
N GLY A 184 -2.97 -24.55 2.49
CA GLY A 184 -3.19 -25.87 1.97
C GLY A 184 -4.56 -26.44 2.42
N ILE A 185 -4.58 -27.55 3.15
CA ILE A 185 -5.80 -28.20 3.67
C ILE A 185 -6.21 -27.61 5.03
N LYS A 186 -5.33 -26.88 5.71
CA LYS A 186 -5.54 -26.39 7.07
C LYS A 186 -6.30 -25.07 7.05
N LYS A 187 -7.47 -25.04 7.70
CA LYS A 187 -8.17 -23.80 8.01
C LYS A 187 -7.36 -22.97 9.00
N ILE A 188 -7.12 -21.71 8.70
CA ILE A 188 -6.36 -20.78 9.54
C ILE A 188 -7.29 -19.82 10.25
N HIS A 189 -8.32 -19.31 9.54
CA HIS A 189 -9.27 -18.35 10.06
C HIS A 189 -10.63 -18.54 9.41
N SER A 190 -11.70 -18.22 10.13
CA SER A 190 -13.05 -18.08 9.56
C SER A 190 -13.50 -16.63 9.67
N GLY A 191 -14.01 -16.08 8.57
CA GLY A 191 -14.67 -14.77 8.57
C GLY A 191 -15.95 -14.75 9.43
N SER A 192 -16.67 -13.64 9.42
CA SER A 192 -17.97 -13.54 10.10
C SER A 192 -18.99 -14.51 9.50
N LEU A 193 -19.91 -15.02 10.31
CA LEU A 193 -20.70 -16.18 9.95
C LEU A 193 -21.94 -15.84 9.10
N SER A 194 -22.41 -14.60 9.12
CA SER A 194 -23.57 -14.16 8.34
C SER A 194 -23.44 -12.69 7.92
N GLU A 195 -24.28 -12.25 6.98
CA GLU A 195 -24.33 -10.86 6.53
C GLU A 195 -24.69 -9.90 7.67
N GLU A 196 -25.62 -10.27 8.55
CA GLU A 196 -26.01 -9.44 9.71
C GLU A 196 -24.83 -9.23 10.66
N ALA A 197 -24.05 -10.28 10.90
CA ALA A 197 -22.84 -10.19 11.73
C ALA A 197 -21.79 -9.30 11.07
N ILE A 198 -21.60 -9.41 9.73
CA ILE A 198 -20.69 -8.56 8.97
C ILE A 198 -21.10 -7.09 9.08
N ILE A 199 -22.38 -6.78 8.84
CA ILE A 199 -22.91 -5.41 8.90
C ILE A 199 -22.73 -4.81 10.32
N SER A 200 -23.08 -5.57 11.35
CA SER A 200 -22.91 -5.12 12.74
C SER A 200 -21.45 -4.79 13.06
N GLN A 201 -20.54 -5.71 12.75
CA GLN A 201 -19.11 -5.55 13.05
C GLN A 201 -18.46 -4.43 12.20
N LEU A 202 -18.85 -4.28 10.93
CA LEU A 202 -18.38 -3.16 10.11
C LEU A 202 -18.88 -1.81 10.61
N ASN A 203 -20.13 -1.72 11.12
CA ASN A 203 -20.62 -0.50 11.76
C ASN A 203 -19.80 -0.14 13.01
N ASP A 204 -19.44 -1.13 13.83
CA ASP A 204 -18.57 -0.89 14.99
C ASP A 204 -17.16 -0.47 14.55
N LEU A 205 -16.62 -1.08 13.49
CA LEU A 205 -15.35 -0.67 12.90
C LEU A 205 -15.39 0.77 12.38
N ILE A 206 -16.46 1.18 11.67
CA ILE A 206 -16.64 2.55 11.17
C ILE A 206 -16.71 3.55 12.33
N LYS A 207 -17.43 3.24 13.41
CA LYS A 207 -17.43 4.07 14.62
C LYS A 207 -16.01 4.24 15.15
N PHE A 208 -15.26 3.13 15.30
CA PHE A 208 -13.86 3.15 15.77
C PHE A 208 -12.96 3.99 14.85
N MET A 209 -13.06 3.82 13.53
CA MET A 209 -12.29 4.61 12.55
C MET A 209 -12.50 6.12 12.71
N ASN A 210 -13.68 6.53 13.14
CA ASN A 210 -14.07 7.94 13.30
C ASN A 210 -13.79 8.52 14.70
N ILE A 211 -13.29 7.74 15.65
CA ILE A 211 -12.86 8.25 16.97
C ILE A 211 -11.70 9.24 16.80
N LYS A 212 -11.76 10.40 17.46
CA LYS A 212 -10.74 11.46 17.31
C LYS A 212 -9.49 11.24 18.17
N ASN A 213 -9.63 10.65 19.35
CA ASN A 213 -8.60 10.60 20.38
C ASN A 213 -7.76 9.31 20.37
N VAL A 214 -7.58 8.69 19.20
CA VAL A 214 -6.70 7.54 19.00
C VAL A 214 -5.63 7.90 18.00
N ASN A 215 -4.37 7.58 18.29
CA ASN A 215 -3.24 7.79 17.39
C ASN A 215 -3.53 7.21 16.01
N SER A 216 -3.13 7.92 14.97
CA SER A 216 -3.47 7.57 13.59
C SER A 216 -2.88 6.23 13.15
N LEU A 217 -1.62 5.94 13.51
CA LEU A 217 -0.95 4.67 13.15
C LEU A 217 -1.59 3.49 13.87
N ILE A 218 -1.86 3.65 15.17
CA ILE A 218 -2.53 2.64 15.99
C ILE A 218 -3.91 2.33 15.43
N LYS A 219 -4.67 3.38 15.10
CA LYS A 219 -6.01 3.24 14.49
C LYS A 219 -5.95 2.49 13.15
N ALA A 220 -4.98 2.80 12.32
CA ALA A 220 -4.79 2.10 11.04
C ALA A 220 -4.53 0.60 11.24
N CYS A 221 -3.64 0.25 12.16
CA CYS A 221 -3.32 -1.15 12.47
C CYS A 221 -4.54 -1.91 13.02
N ILE A 222 -5.27 -1.32 13.98
CA ILE A 222 -6.47 -1.93 14.57
C ILE A 222 -7.57 -2.10 13.51
N THR A 223 -7.79 -1.06 12.66
CA THR A 223 -8.76 -1.12 11.57
C THR A 223 -8.43 -2.24 10.60
N HIS A 224 -7.16 -2.36 10.20
CA HIS A 224 -6.73 -3.41 9.29
C HIS A 224 -6.92 -4.81 9.88
N TYR A 225 -6.50 -5.02 11.13
CA TYR A 225 -6.72 -6.29 11.83
C TYR A 225 -8.21 -6.67 11.86
N TYR A 226 -9.06 -5.75 12.29
CA TYR A 226 -10.47 -6.05 12.48
C TYR A 226 -11.23 -6.24 11.17
N PHE A 227 -10.86 -5.50 10.11
CA PHE A 227 -11.40 -5.72 8.78
C PHE A 227 -11.08 -7.13 8.26
N GLU A 228 -9.81 -7.55 8.37
CA GLU A 228 -9.41 -8.91 7.97
C GLU A 228 -10.05 -9.99 8.86
N TYR A 229 -10.30 -9.70 10.13
CA TYR A 229 -11.04 -10.59 11.03
C TYR A 229 -12.50 -10.78 10.60
N ILE A 230 -13.19 -9.73 10.15
CA ILE A 230 -14.56 -9.77 9.63
C ILE A 230 -14.61 -10.54 8.31
N HIS A 231 -13.70 -10.24 7.39
CA HIS A 231 -13.59 -10.85 6.06
C HIS A 231 -14.90 -10.80 5.27
N PRO A 232 -15.41 -9.59 4.93
CA PRO A 232 -16.79 -9.39 4.50
C PRO A 232 -17.14 -9.91 3.10
N PHE A 233 -16.19 -10.24 2.26
CA PHE A 233 -16.37 -10.65 0.87
C PHE A 233 -15.98 -12.11 0.65
N TYR A 234 -16.37 -12.69 -0.49
CA TYR A 234 -15.92 -14.03 -0.89
C TYR A 234 -14.48 -14.03 -1.37
N ASP A 235 -14.06 -13.00 -2.12
CA ASP A 235 -12.69 -12.77 -2.58
C ASP A 235 -12.30 -11.29 -2.44
N GLY A 236 -11.01 -11.00 -2.50
CA GLY A 236 -10.49 -9.64 -2.50
C GLY A 236 -10.36 -8.97 -1.13
N ASN A 237 -10.68 -9.65 -0.02
CA ASN A 237 -10.59 -9.05 1.32
C ASN A 237 -9.18 -8.53 1.62
N GLY A 238 -8.14 -9.35 1.47
CA GLY A 238 -6.78 -8.93 1.73
C GLY A 238 -6.33 -7.76 0.86
N ARG A 239 -6.68 -7.75 -0.43
CA ARG A 239 -6.38 -6.62 -1.34
C ARG A 239 -7.11 -5.35 -0.91
N PHE A 240 -8.38 -5.47 -0.53
CA PHE A 240 -9.19 -4.36 -0.06
C PHE A 240 -8.71 -3.83 1.31
N GLY A 241 -8.43 -4.70 2.27
CA GLY A 241 -7.91 -4.31 3.59
C GLY A 241 -6.58 -3.59 3.49
N ARG A 242 -5.65 -4.07 2.65
CA ARG A 242 -4.38 -3.36 2.38
C ARG A 242 -4.59 -2.03 1.66
N PHE A 243 -5.53 -1.96 0.71
CA PHE A 243 -5.91 -0.70 0.07
C PHE A 243 -6.42 0.32 1.10
N LEU A 244 -7.33 -0.05 2.01
CA LEU A 244 -7.80 0.82 3.10
C LEU A 244 -6.66 1.29 4.00
N PHE A 245 -5.72 0.41 4.30
CA PHE A 245 -4.55 0.76 5.11
C PHE A 245 -3.62 1.74 4.36
N SER A 246 -3.35 1.49 3.08
CA SER A 246 -2.57 2.38 2.20
C SER A 246 -3.15 3.78 2.14
N ILE A 247 -4.47 3.91 1.93
CA ILE A 247 -5.19 5.20 1.97
C ILE A 247 -4.94 5.92 3.28
N TYR A 248 -5.09 5.20 4.38
CA TYR A 248 -4.98 5.81 5.70
C TYR A 248 -3.57 6.34 5.96
N LEU A 249 -2.54 5.55 5.63
CA LEU A 249 -1.14 5.95 5.71
C LEU A 249 -0.84 7.14 4.79
N ALA A 250 -1.28 7.09 3.54
CA ALA A 250 -1.08 8.19 2.58
C ALA A 250 -1.66 9.51 3.08
N ARG A 251 -2.81 9.48 3.76
CA ARG A 251 -3.46 10.67 4.32
C ARG A 251 -2.83 11.20 5.61
N LYS A 252 -2.22 10.33 6.40
CA LYS A 252 -1.79 10.66 7.77
C LYS A 252 -0.29 10.77 7.92
N ILE A 253 0.44 10.14 7.04
CA ILE A 253 1.90 10.11 7.03
C ILE A 253 2.38 10.79 5.75
N ASP A 254 2.51 10.07 4.65
CA ASP A 254 2.80 10.59 3.32
C ASP A 254 2.37 9.57 2.24
N ILE A 255 2.23 10.05 1.00
CA ILE A 255 1.75 9.26 -0.14
C ILE A 255 2.66 8.06 -0.40
N LEU A 256 3.99 8.24 -0.40
CA LEU A 256 4.93 7.17 -0.73
C LEU A 256 4.97 6.09 0.35
N THR A 257 4.87 6.46 1.62
CA THR A 257 4.68 5.50 2.72
C THR A 257 3.42 4.68 2.51
N GLY A 258 2.30 5.31 2.17
CA GLY A 258 1.05 4.59 1.86
C GLY A 258 1.20 3.62 0.69
N LEU A 259 1.83 4.04 -0.40
CA LEU A 259 2.03 3.25 -1.61
C LEU A 259 3.15 2.19 -1.50
N SER A 260 3.87 2.11 -0.39
CA SER A 260 4.91 1.09 -0.15
C SER A 260 4.44 -0.09 0.72
N LEU A 261 3.23 -0.02 1.24
CA LEU A 261 2.72 -0.97 2.25
C LEU A 261 2.73 -2.42 1.76
N SER A 262 2.10 -2.70 0.61
CA SER A 262 2.02 -4.08 0.11
C SER A 262 3.37 -4.61 -0.36
N TYR A 263 4.28 -3.74 -0.78
CA TYR A 263 5.66 -4.14 -1.04
C TYR A 263 6.36 -4.62 0.24
N ALA A 264 6.25 -3.86 1.33
CA ALA A 264 6.82 -4.24 2.62
C ALA A 264 6.18 -5.51 3.20
N ILE A 265 4.86 -5.64 3.12
CA ILE A 265 4.13 -6.86 3.51
C ILE A 265 4.59 -8.07 2.67
N PHE A 266 4.77 -7.89 1.36
CA PHE A 266 5.23 -8.97 0.49
C PHE A 266 6.61 -9.51 0.91
N LEU A 267 7.54 -8.62 1.28
CA LEU A 267 8.86 -9.02 1.78
C LEU A 267 8.79 -9.72 3.15
N ASN A 268 7.75 -9.45 3.93
CA ASN A 268 7.54 -9.95 5.30
C ASN A 268 6.30 -10.83 5.41
N LYS A 269 5.88 -11.52 4.35
CA LYS A 269 4.61 -12.23 4.26
C LYS A 269 4.40 -13.20 5.43
N GLU A 270 5.39 -13.99 5.78
CA GLU A 270 5.29 -14.96 6.89
C GLU A 270 5.07 -14.26 8.23
N LYS A 271 5.84 -13.20 8.52
CA LYS A 271 5.67 -12.38 9.72
C LYS A 271 4.28 -11.76 9.77
N TYR A 272 3.83 -11.15 8.67
CA TYR A 272 2.51 -10.53 8.56
C TYR A 272 1.38 -11.53 8.87
N LEU A 273 1.39 -12.71 8.26
CA LEU A 273 0.38 -13.75 8.52
C LEU A 273 0.44 -14.26 9.97
N LYS A 274 1.64 -14.43 10.53
CA LYS A 274 1.83 -14.84 11.91
C LYS A 274 1.24 -13.85 12.91
N LEU A 275 1.32 -12.54 12.66
CA LEU A 275 0.72 -11.52 13.52
C LEU A 275 -0.80 -11.71 13.66
N PHE A 276 -1.52 -12.01 12.57
CA PHE A 276 -2.96 -12.30 12.63
C PHE A 276 -3.26 -13.56 13.43
N LEU A 277 -2.51 -14.64 13.17
CA LEU A 277 -2.71 -15.91 13.87
C LEU A 277 -2.51 -15.78 15.38
N GLU A 278 -1.43 -15.11 15.79
CA GLU A 278 -1.11 -14.93 17.21
C GLU A 278 -2.15 -14.05 17.92
N THR A 279 -2.61 -13.01 17.27
CA THR A 279 -3.60 -12.08 17.84
C THR A 279 -4.97 -12.73 17.97
N SER A 280 -5.37 -13.60 17.04
CA SER A 280 -6.66 -14.30 17.06
C SER A 280 -6.71 -15.49 18.01
N GLU A 281 -5.59 -15.89 18.60
CA GLU A 281 -5.53 -17.06 19.50
C GLU A 281 -6.18 -16.76 20.85
N SER A 282 -6.94 -17.74 21.39
CA SER A 282 -7.64 -17.62 22.67
C SER A 282 -6.72 -17.14 23.81
N LYS A 283 -5.50 -17.69 23.90
CA LYS A 283 -4.53 -17.34 24.94
C LYS A 283 -3.99 -15.92 24.87
N ASN A 284 -4.27 -15.21 23.78
CA ASN A 284 -3.90 -13.81 23.60
C ASN A 284 -4.98 -12.84 24.10
N CYS A 285 -6.21 -13.32 24.39
CA CYS A 285 -7.30 -12.56 24.99
C CYS A 285 -7.64 -11.24 24.31
N GLY A 286 -7.43 -11.13 23.00
CA GLY A 286 -7.73 -9.91 22.22
C GLY A 286 -6.66 -8.80 22.29
N GLU A 287 -5.46 -9.07 22.79
CA GLU A 287 -4.39 -8.10 22.85
C GLU A 287 -3.78 -7.83 21.46
N LEU A 288 -3.73 -6.55 21.07
CA LEU A 288 -3.19 -6.08 19.79
C LEU A 288 -1.77 -5.53 19.88
N THR A 289 -1.18 -5.42 21.06
CA THR A 289 0.13 -4.77 21.27
C THR A 289 1.20 -5.26 20.31
N PHE A 290 1.35 -6.59 20.19
CA PHE A 290 2.38 -7.17 19.29
C PHE A 290 1.98 -7.16 17.81
N PHE A 291 0.68 -7.15 17.51
CA PHE A 291 0.22 -6.93 16.14
C PHE A 291 0.60 -5.55 15.66
N ILE A 292 0.33 -4.53 16.48
CA ILE A 292 0.66 -3.13 16.18
C ILE A 292 2.17 -2.96 16.03
N GLU A 293 2.95 -3.45 17.00
CA GLU A 293 4.41 -3.41 16.95
C GLU A 293 4.94 -3.99 15.62
N GLY A 294 4.51 -5.20 15.26
CA GLY A 294 4.95 -5.85 14.04
C GLY A 294 4.51 -5.15 12.76
N MET A 295 3.33 -4.52 12.75
CA MET A 295 2.87 -3.71 11.61
C MET A 295 3.66 -2.42 11.46
N LEU A 296 4.02 -1.73 12.57
CA LEU A 296 4.87 -0.55 12.54
C LEU A 296 6.27 -0.87 12.00
N GLU A 297 6.86 -2.01 12.39
CA GLU A 297 8.13 -2.47 11.84
C GLU A 297 8.05 -2.75 10.32
N ILE A 298 6.94 -3.30 9.83
CA ILE A 298 6.71 -3.50 8.40
C ILE A 298 6.61 -2.15 7.66
N ILE A 299 5.90 -1.16 8.24
CA ILE A 299 5.82 0.19 7.67
C ILE A 299 7.20 0.84 7.56
N ILE A 300 8.04 0.74 8.61
CA ILE A 300 9.40 1.27 8.60
C ILE A 300 10.23 0.66 7.46
N GLN A 301 10.17 -0.65 7.27
CA GLN A 301 10.88 -1.31 6.17
C GLN A 301 10.41 -0.82 4.79
N GLY A 302 9.11 -0.55 4.64
CA GLY A 302 8.57 0.10 3.44
C GLY A 302 9.19 1.48 3.20
N GLN A 303 9.23 2.30 4.24
CA GLN A 303 9.83 3.63 4.20
C GLN A 303 11.34 3.59 3.89
N GLU A 304 12.09 2.70 4.52
CA GLU A 304 13.53 2.51 4.27
C GLU A 304 13.79 2.13 2.80
N SER A 305 12.96 1.26 2.24
CA SER A 305 13.02 0.90 0.82
C SER A 305 12.77 2.11 -0.10
N ILE A 306 11.78 2.95 0.23
CA ILE A 306 11.48 4.18 -0.52
C ILE A 306 12.62 5.18 -0.38
N ILE A 307 13.16 5.39 0.82
CA ILE A 307 14.29 6.30 1.04
C ILE A 307 15.48 5.88 0.20
N GLY A 308 15.90 4.61 0.27
CA GLY A 308 17.02 4.11 -0.54
C GLY A 308 16.81 4.22 -2.05
N MET A 309 15.56 4.00 -2.51
CA MET A 309 15.21 4.21 -3.92
C MET A 309 15.31 5.70 -4.32
N LEU A 310 14.75 6.60 -3.52
CA LEU A 310 14.77 8.03 -3.78
C LEU A 310 16.18 8.60 -3.78
N GLU A 311 17.00 8.27 -2.78
CA GLU A 311 18.40 8.70 -2.68
C GLU A 311 19.20 8.28 -3.92
N LYS A 312 19.07 7.01 -4.32
CA LYS A 312 19.76 6.50 -5.52
C LYS A 312 19.31 7.20 -6.80
N LYS A 313 18.00 7.40 -6.97
CA LYS A 313 17.45 8.05 -8.18
C LYS A 313 17.75 9.54 -8.23
N HIS A 314 17.70 10.22 -7.08
CA HIS A 314 18.06 11.63 -6.97
C HIS A 314 19.52 11.87 -7.34
N LEU A 315 20.43 11.06 -6.80
CA LEU A 315 21.86 11.13 -7.12
C LEU A 315 22.12 10.92 -8.63
N LYS A 316 21.48 9.93 -9.24
CA LYS A 316 21.58 9.71 -10.70
C LYS A 316 21.08 10.92 -11.50
N LEU A 317 19.99 11.55 -11.05
CA LEU A 317 19.45 12.73 -11.71
C LEU A 317 20.37 13.94 -11.62
N GLU A 318 21.02 14.15 -10.46
CA GLU A 318 22.01 15.21 -10.28
C GLU A 318 23.23 15.00 -11.18
N TYR A 319 23.77 13.79 -11.26
CA TYR A 319 24.88 13.49 -12.17
C TYR A 319 24.51 13.76 -13.62
N ALA A 320 23.34 13.31 -14.06
CA ALA A 320 22.89 13.57 -15.43
C ALA A 320 22.70 15.06 -15.72
N LEU A 321 22.11 15.80 -14.77
CA LEU A 321 21.90 17.24 -14.92
C LEU A 321 23.21 18.00 -15.03
N ASN A 322 24.20 17.66 -14.22
CA ASN A 322 25.52 18.27 -14.27
C ASN A 322 26.22 17.97 -15.61
N TYR A 323 26.16 16.74 -16.07
CA TYR A 323 26.68 16.35 -17.40
C TYR A 323 26.00 17.10 -18.54
N ILE A 324 24.65 17.21 -18.54
CA ILE A 324 23.91 17.94 -19.57
C ILE A 324 24.30 19.44 -19.59
N LYS A 325 24.55 20.05 -18.44
CA LYS A 325 25.00 21.47 -18.35
C LYS A 325 26.39 21.71 -18.92
N GLU A 326 27.25 20.70 -18.96
CA GLU A 326 28.60 20.80 -19.55
C GLU A 326 28.59 20.65 -21.09
N LEU A 327 27.44 20.23 -21.65
CA LEU A 327 27.31 20.10 -23.12
C LEU A 327 26.97 21.44 -23.77
N GLU A 328 27.56 21.70 -24.92
CA GLU A 328 27.26 22.90 -25.74
C GLU A 328 25.92 22.70 -26.50
N LEU A 329 24.80 22.71 -25.80
CA LEU A 329 23.45 22.50 -26.32
C LEU A 329 22.62 23.78 -26.24
N SER A 330 21.63 23.90 -27.14
CA SER A 330 20.59 24.93 -27.00
C SER A 330 19.71 24.62 -25.75
N VAL A 331 18.94 25.62 -25.30
CA VAL A 331 18.04 25.46 -24.14
C VAL A 331 17.04 24.33 -24.40
N GLU A 332 16.46 24.28 -25.61
CA GLU A 332 15.47 23.26 -25.97
C GLU A 332 16.09 21.86 -26.03
N GLU A 333 17.33 21.72 -26.53
CA GLU A 333 18.04 20.44 -26.56
C GLU A 333 18.34 19.95 -25.13
N SER A 334 18.78 20.86 -24.25
CA SER A 334 19.02 20.55 -22.84
C SER A 334 17.73 20.11 -22.11
N ASP A 335 16.62 20.84 -22.34
CA ASP A 335 15.31 20.51 -21.75
C ASP A 335 14.80 19.15 -22.23
N ILE A 336 14.93 18.84 -23.53
CA ILE A 336 14.57 17.54 -24.11
C ILE A 336 15.35 16.42 -23.40
N LEU A 337 16.67 16.55 -23.32
CA LEU A 337 17.51 15.54 -22.66
C LEU A 337 17.18 15.39 -21.19
N PHE A 338 16.95 16.49 -20.48
CA PHE A 338 16.63 16.46 -19.05
C PHE A 338 15.29 15.78 -18.78
N ILE A 339 14.25 16.03 -19.59
CA ILE A 339 12.94 15.37 -19.46
C ILE A 339 13.04 13.88 -19.80
N LEU A 340 13.73 13.53 -20.88
CA LEU A 340 13.95 12.11 -21.22
C LEU A 340 14.75 11.39 -20.14
N THR A 341 15.72 12.05 -19.51
CA THR A 341 16.50 11.51 -18.38
C THR A 341 15.64 11.28 -17.15
N GLN A 342 14.79 12.25 -16.77
CA GLN A 342 13.82 12.07 -15.69
C GLN A 342 12.93 10.85 -15.95
N ASN A 343 12.38 10.75 -17.16
CA ASN A 343 11.55 9.60 -17.51
C ASN A 343 12.34 8.28 -17.47
N TYR A 344 13.57 8.24 -17.93
CA TYR A 344 14.42 7.05 -17.91
C TYR A 344 14.71 6.57 -16.47
N ILE A 345 15.01 7.50 -15.55
CA ILE A 345 15.35 7.18 -14.17
C ILE A 345 14.10 6.80 -13.35
N PHE A 346 12.97 7.49 -13.55
CA PHE A 346 11.80 7.40 -12.68
C PHE A 346 10.60 6.66 -13.28
N SER A 347 10.66 6.26 -14.56
CA SER A 347 9.53 5.58 -15.21
C SER A 347 9.90 4.19 -15.69
N ASN A 348 8.93 3.30 -15.66
CA ASN A 348 9.01 1.99 -16.30
C ASN A 348 8.44 2.00 -17.73
N SER A 349 7.92 3.14 -18.18
CA SER A 349 7.28 3.30 -19.49
C SER A 349 7.97 4.44 -20.25
N PRO A 350 8.41 4.21 -21.49
CA PRO A 350 9.03 5.26 -22.27
C PRO A 350 8.02 6.36 -22.62
N LEU A 351 8.51 7.60 -22.72
CA LEU A 351 7.71 8.79 -22.98
C LEU A 351 7.40 8.91 -24.47
N LYS A 352 6.13 9.17 -24.82
CA LYS A 352 5.74 9.46 -26.21
C LYS A 352 6.12 10.88 -26.60
N ASP A 353 6.53 11.10 -27.86
CA ASP A 353 6.85 12.43 -28.36
C ASP A 353 5.68 13.43 -28.20
N SER A 354 4.44 12.96 -28.28
CA SER A 354 3.26 13.80 -28.04
C SER A 354 3.16 14.32 -26.60
N GLU A 355 3.69 13.59 -25.63
CA GLU A 355 3.77 13.99 -24.23
C GLU A 355 4.99 14.90 -24.01
N LEU A 356 6.13 14.56 -24.64
CA LEU A 356 7.33 15.39 -24.61
C LEU A 356 7.05 16.79 -25.17
N CYS A 357 6.33 16.89 -26.31
CA CYS A 357 5.88 18.17 -26.87
C CYS A 357 5.09 19.03 -25.87
N LYS A 358 4.25 18.41 -25.05
CA LYS A 358 3.45 19.13 -24.05
C LYS A 358 4.31 19.67 -22.90
N TYR A 359 5.28 18.88 -22.44
CA TYR A 359 6.17 19.30 -21.34
C TYR A 359 7.06 20.49 -21.74
N ILE A 360 7.52 20.53 -23.01
CA ILE A 360 8.46 21.58 -23.48
C ILE A 360 7.72 22.71 -24.23
N ASN A 361 6.41 22.57 -24.46
CA ASN A 361 5.60 23.48 -25.26
C ASN A 361 6.16 23.67 -26.70
N LEU A 362 6.60 22.57 -27.32
CA LEU A 362 7.11 22.57 -28.69
C LEU A 362 6.11 21.92 -29.66
N SER A 363 6.12 22.41 -30.92
CA SER A 363 5.40 21.73 -31.99
C SER A 363 6.12 20.42 -32.37
N PRO A 364 5.39 19.40 -32.87
CA PRO A 364 6.00 18.14 -33.32
C PRO A 364 7.08 18.30 -34.38
N TYR A 365 6.93 19.33 -35.25
CA TYR A 365 7.91 19.64 -36.28
C TYR A 365 9.25 20.12 -35.69
N LYS A 366 9.20 21.06 -34.73
CA LYS A 366 10.40 21.54 -34.05
C LYS A 366 11.07 20.44 -33.24
N LEU A 367 10.28 19.67 -32.49
CA LEU A 367 10.80 18.54 -31.70
C LEU A 367 11.56 17.54 -32.57
N LYS A 368 11.01 17.20 -33.75
CA LYS A 368 11.68 16.30 -34.71
C LYS A 368 13.06 16.78 -35.13
N GLY A 369 13.24 18.09 -35.32
CA GLY A 369 14.54 18.68 -35.65
C GLY A 369 15.57 18.49 -34.55
N TYR A 370 15.21 18.81 -33.30
CA TYR A 370 16.10 18.65 -32.14
C TYR A 370 16.42 17.17 -31.86
N ILE A 371 15.42 16.29 -31.91
CA ILE A 371 15.61 14.84 -31.71
C ILE A 371 16.58 14.29 -32.76
N LYS A 372 16.46 14.71 -34.04
CA LYS A 372 17.38 14.27 -35.09
C LYS A 372 18.83 14.62 -34.76
N LYS A 373 19.11 15.87 -34.38
CA LYS A 373 20.45 16.33 -33.98
C LYS A 373 21.00 15.55 -32.79
N LEU A 374 20.19 15.44 -31.73
CA LEU A 374 20.57 14.71 -30.53
C LEU A 374 20.80 13.20 -30.79
N SER A 375 20.08 12.61 -31.75
CA SER A 375 20.28 11.22 -32.16
C SER A 375 21.54 11.02 -32.98
N GLU A 376 21.88 11.97 -33.88
CA GLU A 376 23.14 11.94 -34.63
C GLU A 376 24.36 11.98 -33.69
N GLU A 377 24.23 12.66 -32.55
CA GLU A 377 25.24 12.73 -31.50
C GLU A 377 25.16 11.60 -30.46
N SER A 378 24.25 10.63 -30.61
CA SER A 378 24.03 9.48 -29.69
C SER A 378 23.58 9.86 -28.27
N TYR A 379 22.98 11.04 -28.09
CA TYR A 379 22.33 11.43 -26.82
C TYR A 379 20.90 10.94 -26.71
N VAL A 380 20.22 10.68 -27.83
CA VAL A 380 18.84 10.18 -27.91
C VAL A 380 18.78 8.96 -28.82
N GLU A 381 17.98 7.97 -28.44
CA GLU A 381 17.66 6.80 -29.25
C GLU A 381 16.15 6.67 -29.51
N THR A 382 15.80 6.06 -30.63
CA THR A 382 14.41 5.76 -30.98
C THR A 382 14.01 4.37 -30.44
N ILE A 383 13.08 4.33 -29.50
CA ILE A 383 12.54 3.07 -28.92
C ILE A 383 11.43 2.50 -29.81
N SER A 384 10.56 3.36 -30.35
CA SER A 384 9.45 2.96 -31.23
C SER A 384 9.14 4.03 -32.27
N ARG A 385 8.68 3.57 -33.43
CA ARG A 385 8.28 4.47 -34.54
C ARG A 385 6.75 4.64 -34.63
N ARG A 386 5.96 3.77 -33.99
CA ARG A 386 4.48 3.82 -33.99
C ARG A 386 3.94 3.28 -32.67
N PRO A 387 3.55 4.14 -31.72
CA PRO A 387 3.77 5.60 -31.71
C PRO A 387 5.26 5.95 -31.67
N LEU A 388 5.60 7.20 -32.03
CA LEU A 388 6.98 7.68 -31.96
C LEU A 388 7.36 7.89 -30.49
N ILE A 389 8.42 7.23 -30.07
CA ILE A 389 8.92 7.19 -28.69
C ILE A 389 10.43 7.27 -28.72
N HIS A 390 10.97 8.17 -27.91
CA HIS A 390 12.40 8.32 -27.72
C HIS A 390 12.82 8.11 -26.26
N SER A 391 14.09 7.80 -26.07
CA SER A 391 14.74 7.69 -24.76
C SER A 391 16.14 8.30 -24.85
N ILE A 392 16.81 8.40 -23.68
CA ILE A 392 18.23 8.78 -23.68
C ILE A 392 19.08 7.73 -24.39
N GLY A 393 20.07 8.19 -25.15
CA GLY A 393 21.04 7.36 -25.87
C GLY A 393 22.20 6.89 -25.00
N ASP A 394 23.09 6.11 -25.60
CA ASP A 394 24.17 5.41 -24.88
C ASP A 394 25.12 6.37 -24.14
N LYS A 395 25.40 7.55 -24.68
CA LYS A 395 26.27 8.54 -24.00
C LYS A 395 25.73 8.92 -22.62
N LEU A 396 24.42 9.17 -22.48
CA LEU A 396 23.79 9.52 -21.22
C LEU A 396 23.58 8.28 -20.33
N LYS A 397 23.28 7.10 -20.91
CA LYS A 397 23.15 5.87 -20.13
C LYS A 397 24.45 5.51 -19.40
N ASN A 398 25.60 5.63 -20.09
CA ASN A 398 26.91 5.35 -19.51
C ASN A 398 27.26 6.29 -18.33
N VAL A 399 26.72 7.52 -18.32
CA VAL A 399 26.89 8.45 -17.17
C VAL A 399 26.04 8.00 -15.97
N LEU A 400 24.97 7.23 -16.19
CA LEU A 400 24.03 6.77 -15.16
C LEU A 400 24.33 5.38 -14.60
N GLU A 401 25.22 4.61 -15.22
CA GLU A 401 25.68 3.31 -14.73
C GLU A 401 26.71 3.49 -13.61
#